data_8f47046b843b3da8743c34bf77f0bdb9
#
_entry.id   8f47046b843b3da8743c34bf77f0bdb9
#
_cell.length_a   1.000
_cell.length_b   1.000
_cell.length_c   1.000
_cell.angle_alpha   90.00
_cell.angle_beta   90.00
_cell.angle_gamma   90.00
#
_symmetry.space_group_name_H-M   'P 1'
#
loop_
_entity.id
_entity.type
_entity.pdbx_description
1 polymer ?
#
loop_
_entity_poly.entity_id
_entity_poly.type
_entity_poly.pdbx_seq_one_letter_code
_entity_poly.pdbx_strand_id
1 'polypeptide(L)'
;MAHIYIFSPSSAVRDKAAFRRGLKRLKAQGHDVEVDEAALSSHMRFAGDDATRIAAIGRAAASGAHVALISRGGYGLTRILPALPYKQIAKAIDGGMQFVGLSDFTAFNQAVLAKTGRISWQGPALGEDFGSEQEPDDIMQACFDDLLQEQGEGTGWQLPKPEADRRVLVKNATLWGGNLTLMTSLLGTPYFPQIKGGVLFLEDVGEHPYRVERMLTQLLHAGVLGQQKAILLGQFTNFKLVPGHDLGFKLSTVLGWLRSQIKVPVLTGLPFGHVQTKVLLPIGAKIDLVTENRDALMVWGQI
;
A
#
# COMPACT_ATOMS: atom_id res chain seq x y z
N MET A 1 -19.00 14.03 -7.43
CA MET A 1 -19.67 12.70 -7.38
C MET A 1 -18.82 11.74 -8.20
N ALA A 2 -18.31 10.67 -7.61
CA ALA A 2 -17.49 9.67 -8.30
C ALA A 2 -18.18 8.31 -8.27
N HIS A 3 -17.95 7.48 -9.28
CA HIS A 3 -18.34 6.07 -9.29
C HIS A 3 -17.22 5.23 -8.63
N ILE A 4 -17.55 4.52 -7.55
CA ILE A 4 -16.63 3.68 -6.78
C ILE A 4 -17.10 2.23 -6.84
N TYR A 5 -16.25 1.33 -7.33
CA TYR A 5 -16.52 -0.10 -7.41
C TYR A 5 -15.84 -0.84 -6.26
N ILE A 6 -16.62 -1.55 -5.43
CA ILE A 6 -16.11 -2.29 -4.27
C ILE A 6 -15.95 -3.75 -4.62
N PHE A 7 -14.75 -4.30 -4.47
CA PHE A 7 -14.46 -5.71 -4.75
C PHE A 7 -13.58 -6.36 -3.68
N SER A 8 -13.55 -7.68 -3.64
CA SER A 8 -12.84 -8.46 -2.61
C SER A 8 -11.84 -9.43 -3.26
N PRO A 9 -10.59 -9.00 -3.53
CA PRO A 9 -9.62 -9.86 -4.22
C PRO A 9 -8.86 -10.83 -3.30
N SER A 10 -8.94 -10.63 -1.98
CA SER A 10 -8.11 -11.32 -0.99
C SER A 10 -8.93 -12.18 -0.02
N SER A 11 -8.96 -11.82 1.25
CA SER A 11 -9.70 -12.56 2.28
C SER A 11 -11.19 -12.23 2.30
N ALA A 12 -11.98 -13.18 2.77
CA ALA A 12 -13.43 -13.00 2.95
C ALA A 12 -13.73 -11.88 3.96
N VAL A 13 -14.76 -11.10 3.67
CA VAL A 13 -15.28 -10.08 4.58
C VAL A 13 -15.93 -10.75 5.78
N ARG A 14 -15.29 -10.68 6.94
CA ARG A 14 -15.81 -11.25 8.19
C ARG A 14 -16.68 -10.25 8.95
N ASP A 15 -16.22 -9.00 9.04
CA ASP A 15 -16.99 -7.91 9.62
C ASP A 15 -17.93 -7.29 8.58
N LYS A 16 -19.13 -7.86 8.50
CA LYS A 16 -20.18 -7.35 7.61
C LYS A 16 -20.78 -6.03 8.10
N ALA A 17 -20.63 -5.71 9.40
CA ALA A 17 -21.10 -4.45 9.93
C ALA A 17 -20.18 -3.31 9.48
N ALA A 18 -18.86 -3.48 9.58
CA ALA A 18 -17.88 -2.55 9.04
C ALA A 18 -18.06 -2.35 7.53
N PHE A 19 -18.24 -3.43 6.78
CA PHE A 19 -18.50 -3.35 5.35
C PHE A 19 -19.72 -2.47 5.01
N ARG A 20 -20.86 -2.70 5.71
CA ARG A 20 -22.07 -1.89 5.49
C ARG A 20 -21.89 -0.43 5.93
N ARG A 21 -21.15 -0.20 7.02
CA ARG A 21 -20.85 1.16 7.52
C ARG A 21 -20.04 1.94 6.49
N GLY A 22 -18.98 1.31 5.92
CA GLY A 22 -18.18 1.91 4.86
C GLY A 22 -19.01 2.27 3.63
N LEU A 23 -19.85 1.35 3.15
CA LEU A 23 -20.77 1.64 2.03
C LEU A 23 -21.71 2.83 2.33
N LYS A 24 -22.28 2.84 3.55
CA LYS A 24 -23.18 3.92 3.96
C LYS A 24 -22.48 5.28 3.95
N ARG A 25 -21.23 5.33 4.44
CA ARG A 25 -20.43 6.56 4.51
C ARG A 25 -20.09 7.10 3.11
N LEU A 26 -19.56 6.24 2.24
CA LEU A 26 -19.25 6.65 0.87
C LEU A 26 -20.50 7.15 0.12
N LYS A 27 -21.65 6.48 0.28
CA LYS A 27 -22.93 6.95 -0.29
C LYS A 27 -23.39 8.26 0.32
N ALA A 28 -23.22 8.46 1.62
CA ALA A 28 -23.59 9.71 2.30
C ALA A 28 -22.73 10.90 1.85
N GLN A 29 -21.49 10.65 1.37
CA GLN A 29 -20.61 11.63 0.75
C GLN A 29 -21.01 11.97 -0.70
N GLY A 30 -22.07 11.34 -1.22
CA GLY A 30 -22.60 11.63 -2.56
C GLY A 30 -21.97 10.82 -3.68
N HIS A 31 -21.20 9.75 -3.36
CA HIS A 31 -20.63 8.88 -4.38
C HIS A 31 -21.64 7.83 -4.87
N ASP A 32 -21.54 7.44 -6.14
CA ASP A 32 -22.19 6.24 -6.67
C ASP A 32 -21.33 5.02 -6.31
N VAL A 33 -21.87 4.14 -5.47
CA VAL A 33 -21.12 3.00 -4.94
C VAL A 33 -21.74 1.71 -5.45
N GLU A 34 -21.03 1.07 -6.37
CA GLU A 34 -21.32 -0.26 -6.89
C GLU A 34 -20.57 -1.32 -6.08
N VAL A 35 -21.20 -2.45 -5.84
CA VAL A 35 -20.61 -3.57 -5.08
C VAL A 35 -20.55 -4.79 -6.00
N ASP A 36 -19.36 -5.37 -6.15
CA ASP A 36 -19.16 -6.59 -6.90
C ASP A 36 -20.07 -7.71 -6.37
N GLU A 37 -20.69 -8.46 -7.26
CA GLU A 37 -21.62 -9.55 -6.93
C GLU A 37 -21.00 -10.61 -6.00
N ALA A 38 -19.67 -10.80 -6.08
CA ALA A 38 -18.91 -11.74 -5.26
C ALA A 38 -18.23 -11.08 -4.04
N ALA A 39 -18.45 -9.77 -3.76
CA ALA A 39 -17.73 -9.05 -2.71
C ALA A 39 -17.88 -9.67 -1.31
N LEU A 40 -19.01 -10.35 -1.04
CA LEU A 40 -19.27 -11.04 0.23
C LEU A 40 -19.14 -12.55 0.14
N SER A 41 -18.61 -13.08 -0.97
CA SER A 41 -18.34 -14.51 -1.13
C SER A 41 -17.30 -14.99 -0.10
N SER A 42 -17.40 -16.27 0.26
CA SER A 42 -16.50 -16.87 1.24
C SER A 42 -16.22 -18.33 0.89
N HIS A 43 -14.95 -18.65 0.74
CA HIS A 43 -14.44 -20.01 0.60
C HIS A 43 -13.22 -20.16 1.53
N MET A 44 -13.36 -20.93 2.62
CA MET A 44 -12.37 -21.00 3.69
C MET A 44 -12.03 -19.59 4.20
N ARG A 45 -10.79 -19.11 4.00
CA ARG A 45 -10.39 -17.76 4.41
C ARG A 45 -10.53 -16.69 3.31
N PHE A 46 -10.77 -17.10 2.07
CA PHE A 46 -10.77 -16.25 0.88
C PHE A 46 -12.16 -15.71 0.54
N ALA A 47 -12.21 -14.63 -0.21
CA ALA A 47 -13.43 -14.05 -0.76
C ALA A 47 -13.89 -14.82 -2.01
N GLY A 48 -14.25 -16.08 -1.83
CA GLY A 48 -14.52 -17.03 -2.90
C GLY A 48 -13.28 -17.86 -3.26
N ASP A 49 -13.41 -18.76 -4.22
CA ASP A 49 -12.28 -19.51 -4.77
C ASP A 49 -11.38 -18.62 -5.66
N ASP A 50 -10.33 -19.20 -6.22
CA ASP A 50 -9.38 -18.45 -7.05
C ASP A 50 -10.06 -17.87 -8.29
N ALA A 51 -10.94 -18.64 -8.95
CA ALA A 51 -11.66 -18.20 -10.15
C ALA A 51 -12.61 -17.03 -9.83
N THR A 52 -13.34 -17.11 -8.73
CA THR A 52 -14.23 -16.04 -8.24
C THR A 52 -13.48 -14.72 -8.03
N ARG A 53 -12.31 -14.77 -7.37
CA ARG A 53 -11.50 -13.57 -7.08
C ARG A 53 -10.85 -12.97 -8.34
N ILE A 54 -10.39 -13.82 -9.27
CA ILE A 54 -9.88 -13.38 -10.58
C ILE A 54 -11.00 -12.70 -11.38
N ALA A 55 -12.19 -13.32 -11.42
CA ALA A 55 -13.34 -12.74 -12.10
C ALA A 55 -13.78 -11.40 -11.48
N ALA A 56 -13.75 -11.26 -10.15
CA ALA A 56 -14.05 -10.00 -9.46
C ALA A 56 -13.09 -8.88 -9.87
N ILE A 57 -11.77 -9.17 -9.99
CA ILE A 57 -10.79 -8.21 -10.50
C ILE A 57 -11.10 -7.83 -11.97
N GLY A 58 -11.50 -8.81 -12.79
CA GLY A 58 -11.90 -8.58 -14.17
C GLY A 58 -13.15 -7.69 -14.29
N ARG A 59 -14.17 -7.93 -13.46
CA ARG A 59 -15.37 -7.08 -13.39
C ARG A 59 -15.04 -5.67 -12.91
N ALA A 60 -14.21 -5.54 -11.88
CA ALA A 60 -13.73 -4.23 -11.43
C ALA A 60 -13.08 -3.47 -12.59
N ALA A 61 -12.17 -4.09 -13.35
CA ALA A 61 -11.51 -3.48 -14.50
C ALA A 61 -12.46 -3.18 -15.68
N ALA A 62 -13.64 -3.79 -15.72
CA ALA A 62 -14.65 -3.58 -16.77
C ALA A 62 -15.77 -2.61 -16.33
N SER A 63 -15.84 -2.21 -15.06
CA SER A 63 -16.96 -1.46 -14.49
C SER A 63 -17.08 -0.03 -15.02
N GLY A 64 -15.98 0.55 -15.51
CA GLY A 64 -15.93 1.97 -15.87
C GLY A 64 -15.94 2.93 -14.67
N ALA A 65 -15.73 2.41 -13.46
CA ALA A 65 -15.65 3.22 -12.25
C ALA A 65 -14.39 4.11 -12.24
N HIS A 66 -14.46 5.23 -11.53
CA HIS A 66 -13.30 6.10 -11.30
C HIS A 66 -12.31 5.41 -10.36
N VAL A 67 -12.82 4.73 -9.32
CA VAL A 67 -12.01 4.01 -8.36
C VAL A 67 -12.53 2.59 -8.17
N ALA A 68 -11.62 1.60 -8.24
CA ALA A 68 -11.82 0.24 -7.78
C ALA A 68 -11.17 0.10 -6.40
N LEU A 69 -11.99 0.07 -5.34
CA LEU A 69 -11.58 0.03 -3.95
C LEU A 69 -11.74 -1.36 -3.36
N ILE A 70 -10.71 -1.91 -2.73
CA ILE A 70 -10.83 -3.21 -2.07
C ILE A 70 -11.74 -3.14 -0.84
N SER A 71 -12.47 -4.23 -0.59
CA SER A 71 -13.27 -4.36 0.64
C SER A 71 -12.38 -4.48 1.88
N ARG A 72 -11.28 -5.24 1.77
CA ARG A 72 -10.26 -5.48 2.79
C ARG A 72 -9.02 -6.14 2.21
N GLY A 73 -7.92 -6.13 2.98
CA GLY A 73 -6.73 -6.91 2.73
C GLY A 73 -6.82 -8.37 3.20
N GLY A 74 -5.78 -8.86 3.84
CA GLY A 74 -5.67 -10.21 4.39
C GLY A 74 -4.65 -11.06 3.64
N TYR A 75 -5.05 -12.18 3.03
CA TYR A 75 -4.17 -13.06 2.27
C TYR A 75 -4.89 -13.66 1.07
N GLY A 76 -4.17 -13.80 -0.06
CA GLY A 76 -4.66 -14.60 -1.18
C GLY A 76 -4.30 -14.10 -2.56
N LEU A 77 -3.86 -12.85 -2.73
CA LEU A 77 -3.50 -12.30 -4.04
C LEU A 77 -2.28 -12.97 -4.65
N THR A 78 -1.24 -13.27 -3.87
CA THR A 78 -0.05 -13.95 -4.37
C THR A 78 -0.35 -15.26 -5.08
N ARG A 79 -1.39 -15.96 -4.66
CA ARG A 79 -1.84 -17.23 -5.23
C ARG A 79 -2.42 -17.09 -6.64
N ILE A 80 -3.05 -15.95 -6.95
CA ILE A 80 -3.78 -15.74 -8.21
C ILE A 80 -3.04 -14.82 -9.20
N LEU A 81 -1.89 -14.26 -8.84
CA LEU A 81 -1.12 -13.37 -9.72
C LEU A 81 -0.87 -13.93 -11.14
N PRO A 82 -0.60 -15.24 -11.34
CA PRO A 82 -0.38 -15.78 -12.68
C PRO A 82 -1.58 -15.64 -13.63
N ALA A 83 -2.80 -15.59 -13.08
CA ALA A 83 -4.04 -15.61 -13.84
C ALA A 83 -4.76 -14.24 -13.88
N LEU A 84 -4.15 -13.18 -13.35
CA LEU A 84 -4.77 -11.85 -13.40
C LEU A 84 -4.87 -11.33 -14.84
N PRO A 85 -5.97 -10.63 -15.17
CA PRO A 85 -6.20 -10.08 -16.51
C PRO A 85 -5.41 -8.77 -16.72
N TYR A 86 -4.07 -8.83 -16.71
CA TYR A 86 -3.18 -7.66 -16.75
C TYR A 86 -3.46 -6.69 -17.90
N LYS A 87 -3.82 -7.21 -19.09
CA LYS A 87 -4.15 -6.35 -20.24
C LYS A 87 -5.43 -5.53 -19.99
N GLN A 88 -6.43 -6.14 -19.36
CA GLN A 88 -7.69 -5.48 -19.03
C GLN A 88 -7.48 -4.46 -17.91
N ILE A 89 -6.72 -4.81 -16.88
CA ILE A 89 -6.32 -3.90 -15.79
C ILE A 89 -5.59 -2.68 -16.37
N ALA A 90 -4.58 -2.90 -17.21
CA ALA A 90 -3.83 -1.82 -17.84
C ALA A 90 -4.73 -0.90 -18.69
N LYS A 91 -5.65 -1.47 -19.46
CA LYS A 91 -6.62 -0.69 -20.25
C LYS A 91 -7.54 0.14 -19.38
N ALA A 92 -7.98 -0.40 -18.24
CA ALA A 92 -8.82 0.33 -17.28
C ALA A 92 -8.05 1.53 -16.68
N ILE A 93 -6.80 1.32 -16.27
CA ILE A 93 -5.93 2.39 -15.75
C ILE A 93 -5.65 3.44 -16.82
N ASP A 94 -5.35 3.03 -18.06
CA ASP A 94 -5.15 3.96 -19.19
C ASP A 94 -6.43 4.76 -19.51
N GLY A 95 -7.60 4.25 -19.11
CA GLY A 95 -8.89 4.92 -19.18
C GLY A 95 -9.23 5.80 -17.96
N GLY A 96 -8.31 5.98 -17.01
CA GLY A 96 -8.47 6.84 -15.84
C GLY A 96 -8.91 6.12 -14.56
N MET A 97 -9.13 4.79 -14.58
CA MET A 97 -9.50 4.06 -13.38
C MET A 97 -8.34 3.94 -12.39
N GLN A 98 -8.61 4.23 -11.11
CA GLN A 98 -7.64 4.09 -10.02
C GLN A 98 -7.93 2.83 -9.19
N PHE A 99 -6.99 1.88 -9.13
CA PHE A 99 -7.07 0.72 -8.25
C PHE A 99 -6.44 1.05 -6.89
N VAL A 100 -7.22 0.96 -5.81
CA VAL A 100 -6.83 1.39 -4.46
C VAL A 100 -6.96 0.27 -3.44
N GLY A 101 -5.94 0.12 -2.59
CA GLY A 101 -5.95 -0.81 -1.47
C GLY A 101 -4.64 -0.86 -0.71
N LEU A 102 -4.58 -1.69 0.34
CA LEU A 102 -3.37 -1.90 1.14
C LEU A 102 -3.18 -3.36 1.55
N SER A 103 -2.12 -3.63 2.33
CA SER A 103 -1.86 -4.96 2.89
C SER A 103 -1.56 -5.98 1.80
N ASP A 104 -2.32 -7.08 1.71
CA ASP A 104 -2.21 -8.10 0.64
C ASP A 104 -2.30 -7.47 -0.76
N PHE A 105 -2.96 -6.32 -0.90
CA PHE A 105 -3.06 -5.59 -2.17
C PHE A 105 -1.70 -5.10 -2.69
N THR A 106 -0.68 -5.03 -1.85
CA THR A 106 0.71 -4.82 -2.27
C THR A 106 1.11 -5.81 -3.38
N ALA A 107 0.68 -7.06 -3.29
CA ALA A 107 0.98 -8.05 -4.34
C ALA A 107 0.37 -7.67 -5.69
N PHE A 108 -0.85 -7.13 -5.70
CA PHE A 108 -1.49 -6.60 -6.91
C PHE A 108 -0.72 -5.39 -7.45
N ASN A 109 -0.45 -4.38 -6.61
CA ASN A 109 0.25 -3.17 -7.03
C ASN A 109 1.61 -3.49 -7.67
N GLN A 110 2.42 -4.33 -7.01
CA GLN A 110 3.74 -4.70 -7.53
C GLN A 110 3.65 -5.51 -8.82
N ALA A 111 2.70 -6.45 -8.91
CA ALA A 111 2.49 -7.25 -10.11
C ALA A 111 2.01 -6.39 -11.30
N VAL A 112 1.09 -5.45 -11.08
CA VAL A 112 0.63 -4.51 -12.10
C VAL A 112 1.80 -3.65 -12.60
N LEU A 113 2.59 -3.09 -11.67
CA LEU A 113 3.79 -2.32 -12.03
C LEU A 113 4.79 -3.18 -12.84
N ALA A 114 5.10 -4.39 -12.38
CA ALA A 114 6.06 -5.28 -13.03
C ALA A 114 5.61 -5.75 -14.43
N LYS A 115 4.30 -5.99 -14.61
CA LYS A 115 3.74 -6.56 -15.84
C LYS A 115 3.30 -5.53 -16.86
N THR A 116 2.93 -4.33 -16.41
CA THR A 116 2.28 -3.34 -17.27
C THR A 116 2.93 -1.96 -17.22
N GLY A 117 3.72 -1.67 -16.19
CA GLY A 117 4.28 -0.35 -15.94
C GLY A 117 3.25 0.70 -15.51
N ARG A 118 1.99 0.29 -15.22
CA ARG A 118 0.92 1.22 -14.86
C ARG A 118 0.94 1.50 -13.36
N ILE A 119 0.43 2.69 -13.02
CA ILE A 119 0.31 3.17 -11.65
C ILE A 119 -0.94 2.55 -11.02
N SER A 120 -0.83 2.20 -9.75
CA SER A 120 -1.94 1.83 -8.88
C SER A 120 -1.64 2.37 -7.48
N TRP A 121 -2.63 2.40 -6.59
CA TRP A 121 -2.52 3.16 -5.36
C TRP A 121 -2.47 2.26 -4.12
N GLN A 122 -1.52 2.53 -3.25
CA GLN A 122 -1.61 2.12 -1.86
C GLN A 122 -2.45 3.17 -1.11
N GLY A 123 -3.49 2.70 -0.40
CA GLY A 123 -4.46 3.60 0.23
C GLY A 123 -5.42 2.83 1.15
N PRO A 124 -6.61 3.39 1.42
CA PRO A 124 -7.58 2.79 2.32
C PRO A 124 -8.18 1.49 1.77
N ALA A 125 -8.87 0.77 2.67
CA ALA A 125 -9.81 -0.30 2.35
C ALA A 125 -11.19 0.04 2.92
N LEU A 126 -12.25 -0.44 2.27
CA LEU A 126 -13.61 -0.11 2.67
C LEU A 126 -13.90 -0.44 4.15
N GLY A 127 -13.61 -1.68 4.56
CA GLY A 127 -14.01 -2.16 5.89
C GLY A 127 -13.18 -1.60 7.03
N GLU A 128 -11.88 -1.46 6.82
CA GLU A 128 -10.93 -1.10 7.87
C GLU A 128 -10.86 0.41 8.09
N ASP A 129 -11.04 1.20 7.03
CA ASP A 129 -10.94 2.66 7.07
C ASP A 129 -12.31 3.33 7.05
N PHE A 130 -13.05 3.26 5.96
CA PHE A 130 -14.40 3.84 5.87
C PHE A 130 -15.41 3.12 6.75
N GLY A 131 -15.18 1.84 7.05
CA GLY A 131 -16.03 1.01 7.90
C GLY A 131 -15.64 0.98 9.38
N SER A 132 -14.64 1.73 9.82
CA SER A 132 -14.23 1.78 11.23
C SER A 132 -15.38 2.15 12.18
N GLU A 133 -15.31 1.77 13.45
CA GLU A 133 -16.33 2.16 14.45
C GLU A 133 -16.33 3.67 14.70
N GLN A 134 -15.15 4.28 14.63
CA GLN A 134 -14.98 5.73 14.68
C GLN A 134 -15.21 6.35 13.30
N GLU A 135 -15.30 7.68 13.23
CA GLU A 135 -15.29 8.35 11.94
C GLU A 135 -13.99 8.08 11.20
N PRO A 136 -14.01 8.03 9.85
CA PRO A 136 -12.80 7.94 9.05
C PRO A 136 -11.83 9.06 9.40
N ASP A 137 -10.55 8.76 9.34
CA ASP A 137 -9.50 9.76 9.60
C ASP A 137 -9.54 10.87 8.53
N ASP A 138 -9.51 12.13 8.99
CA ASP A 138 -9.65 13.30 8.14
C ASP A 138 -8.54 13.41 7.07
N ILE A 139 -7.30 13.03 7.41
CA ILE A 139 -6.18 13.06 6.46
C ILE A 139 -6.35 11.98 5.39
N MET A 140 -6.71 10.77 5.82
CA MET A 140 -6.97 9.67 4.88
C MET A 140 -8.12 10.03 3.94
N GLN A 141 -9.19 10.61 4.47
CA GLN A 141 -10.34 11.00 3.68
C GLN A 141 -10.00 12.14 2.70
N ALA A 142 -9.27 13.18 3.17
CA ALA A 142 -8.83 14.26 2.29
C ALA A 142 -7.96 13.75 1.14
N CYS A 143 -6.99 12.86 1.42
CA CYS A 143 -6.18 12.24 0.36
C CYS A 143 -7.00 11.38 -0.61
N PHE A 144 -8.06 10.73 -0.13
CA PHE A 144 -8.95 9.95 -1.00
C PHE A 144 -9.84 10.87 -1.85
N ASP A 145 -10.33 11.96 -1.28
CA ASP A 145 -11.09 12.98 -2.01
C ASP A 145 -10.22 13.66 -3.09
N ASP A 146 -8.96 13.98 -2.76
CA ASP A 146 -7.99 14.50 -3.73
C ASP A 146 -7.76 13.52 -4.89
N LEU A 147 -7.65 12.21 -4.62
CA LEU A 147 -7.57 11.19 -5.66
C LEU A 147 -8.80 11.20 -6.57
N LEU A 148 -10.01 11.28 -5.98
CA LEU A 148 -11.26 11.32 -6.73
C LEU A 148 -11.45 12.59 -7.58
N GLN A 149 -10.76 13.67 -7.21
CA GLN A 149 -10.82 14.97 -7.90
C GLN A 149 -9.61 15.20 -8.82
N GLU A 150 -8.67 14.24 -8.88
CA GLU A 150 -7.42 14.37 -9.63
C GLU A 150 -6.58 15.60 -9.20
N GLN A 151 -6.60 15.92 -7.89
CA GLN A 151 -5.97 17.11 -7.31
C GLN A 151 -4.77 16.80 -6.41
N GLY A 152 -4.59 15.56 -5.99
CA GLY A 152 -3.51 15.16 -5.10
C GLY A 152 -2.16 15.11 -5.80
N GLU A 153 -1.31 16.11 -5.60
CA GLU A 153 0.01 16.22 -6.24
C GLU A 153 1.17 15.77 -5.37
N GLY A 154 0.94 15.44 -4.11
CA GLY A 154 2.00 15.07 -3.18
C GLY A 154 1.52 14.85 -1.75
N THR A 155 2.47 14.56 -0.87
CA THR A 155 2.24 14.44 0.58
C THR A 155 3.44 14.91 1.37
N GLY A 156 3.20 15.40 2.59
CA GLY A 156 4.25 15.82 3.50
C GLY A 156 4.08 15.22 4.89
N TRP A 157 5.19 15.05 5.60
CA TRP A 157 5.18 14.61 7.00
C TRP A 157 6.37 15.16 7.77
N GLN A 158 6.32 15.05 9.09
CA GLN A 158 7.45 15.41 9.94
C GLN A 158 8.32 14.20 10.28
N LEU A 159 9.62 14.33 10.03
CA LEU A 159 10.62 13.36 10.48
C LEU A 159 10.70 13.36 12.02
N PRO A 160 10.93 12.20 12.65
CA PRO A 160 11.27 12.14 14.06
C PRO A 160 12.50 13.01 14.38
N LYS A 161 12.57 13.57 15.61
CA LYS A 161 13.68 14.44 16.04
C LYS A 161 15.08 13.92 15.71
N PRO A 162 15.41 12.62 15.90
CA PRO A 162 16.73 12.09 15.57
C PRO A 162 17.11 12.14 14.08
N GLU A 163 16.15 12.45 13.21
CA GLU A 163 16.31 12.49 11.75
C GLU A 163 16.22 13.92 11.19
N ALA A 164 16.05 14.92 12.05
CA ALA A 164 15.82 16.32 11.66
C ALA A 164 16.90 16.90 10.72
N ASP A 165 18.15 16.46 10.88
CA ASP A 165 19.27 16.98 10.07
C ASP A 165 19.56 16.15 8.81
N ARG A 166 18.74 15.15 8.52
CA ARG A 166 18.91 14.31 7.32
C ARG A 166 18.43 15.06 6.09
N ARG A 167 19.39 15.57 5.32
CA ARG A 167 19.09 16.21 4.03
C ARG A 167 19.01 15.15 2.93
N VAL A 168 17.85 15.03 2.32
CA VAL A 168 17.59 14.15 1.18
C VAL A 168 17.00 14.97 0.06
N LEU A 169 17.57 14.83 -1.12
CA LEU A 169 17.04 15.41 -2.36
C LEU A 169 17.07 14.32 -3.43
N VAL A 170 15.91 13.81 -3.77
CA VAL A 170 15.72 12.84 -4.83
C VAL A 170 14.81 13.45 -5.88
N LYS A 171 15.17 13.35 -7.15
CA LYS A 171 14.38 13.83 -8.26
C LYS A 171 14.06 12.72 -9.22
N ASN A 172 12.81 12.75 -9.73
CA ASN A 172 12.30 11.88 -10.79
C ASN A 172 12.57 10.39 -10.52
N ALA A 173 12.27 9.93 -9.30
CA ALA A 173 12.46 8.53 -8.89
C ALA A 173 11.12 7.79 -8.87
N THR A 174 11.12 6.53 -9.24
CA THR A 174 9.92 5.71 -9.15
C THR A 174 9.59 5.38 -7.69
N LEU A 175 8.38 5.74 -7.23
CA LEU A 175 7.85 5.31 -5.94
C LEU A 175 7.33 3.89 -6.05
N TRP A 176 7.74 3.02 -5.13
CA TRP A 176 7.29 1.63 -5.11
C TRP A 176 7.45 1.04 -3.70
N GLY A 177 6.86 -0.13 -3.47
CA GLY A 177 6.90 -0.76 -2.15
C GLY A 177 5.51 -1.04 -1.59
N GLY A 178 5.39 -1.11 -0.27
CA GLY A 178 4.18 -1.44 0.47
C GLY A 178 4.46 -2.35 1.66
N ASN A 179 3.62 -3.35 1.87
CA ASN A 179 3.76 -4.31 2.96
C ASN A 179 5.05 -5.15 2.80
N LEU A 180 5.92 -5.13 3.82
CA LEU A 180 7.24 -5.76 3.77
C LEU A 180 7.17 -7.28 3.59
N THR A 181 6.22 -7.94 4.26
CA THR A 181 5.99 -9.38 4.11
C THR A 181 5.65 -9.72 2.65
N LEU A 182 4.80 -8.92 2.01
CA LEU A 182 4.43 -9.13 0.60
C LEU A 182 5.60 -8.83 -0.33
N MET A 183 6.34 -7.75 -0.09
CA MET A 183 7.54 -7.42 -0.88
C MET A 183 8.55 -8.57 -0.87
N THR A 184 8.83 -9.14 0.29
CA THR A 184 9.78 -10.27 0.39
C THR A 184 9.23 -11.56 -0.22
N SER A 185 7.91 -11.79 -0.14
CA SER A 185 7.28 -12.97 -0.76
C SER A 185 7.32 -12.95 -2.30
N LEU A 186 7.35 -11.77 -2.90
CA LEU A 186 7.45 -11.61 -4.36
C LEU A 186 8.89 -11.66 -4.88
N LEU A 187 9.89 -11.53 -4.02
CA LEU A 187 11.30 -11.49 -4.42
C LEU A 187 11.70 -12.74 -5.23
N GLY A 188 12.34 -12.52 -6.37
CA GLY A 188 12.72 -13.58 -7.29
C GLY A 188 11.59 -14.08 -8.21
N THR A 189 10.40 -13.51 -8.10
CA THR A 189 9.27 -13.83 -9.00
C THR A 189 9.14 -12.81 -10.13
N PRO A 190 8.42 -13.14 -11.23
CA PRO A 190 8.17 -12.19 -12.31
C PRO A 190 7.17 -11.06 -11.96
N TYR A 191 6.70 -11.02 -10.72
CA TYR A 191 5.78 -10.02 -10.17
C TYR A 191 6.49 -8.99 -9.28
N PHE A 192 7.79 -9.19 -9.02
CA PHE A 192 8.63 -8.23 -8.30
C PHE A 192 9.22 -7.23 -9.29
N PRO A 193 8.90 -5.92 -9.19
CA PRO A 193 9.44 -4.91 -10.11
C PRO A 193 10.96 -4.77 -9.99
N GLN A 194 11.65 -4.62 -11.10
CA GLN A 194 13.09 -4.43 -11.15
C GLN A 194 13.42 -2.92 -11.15
N ILE A 195 13.20 -2.25 -10.02
CA ILE A 195 13.38 -0.80 -9.89
C ILE A 195 14.77 -0.48 -9.32
N LYS A 196 15.56 0.23 -10.10
CA LYS A 196 16.84 0.81 -9.70
C LYS A 196 16.71 2.32 -9.59
N GLY A 197 17.30 2.93 -8.58
CA GLY A 197 17.22 4.36 -8.35
C GLY A 197 15.83 4.87 -7.99
N GLY A 198 14.98 4.01 -7.44
CA GLY A 198 13.65 4.35 -6.95
C GLY A 198 13.65 4.87 -5.51
N VAL A 199 12.47 5.22 -5.03
CA VAL A 199 12.16 5.43 -3.62
C VAL A 199 11.30 4.26 -3.17
N LEU A 200 11.85 3.43 -2.28
CA LEU A 200 11.17 2.25 -1.74
C LEU A 200 10.53 2.61 -0.40
N PHE A 201 9.22 2.42 -0.26
CA PHE A 201 8.59 2.53 1.05
C PHE A 201 8.13 1.14 1.56
N LEU A 202 8.20 0.96 2.88
CA LEU A 202 7.87 -0.30 3.54
C LEU A 202 7.09 -0.05 4.84
N GLU A 203 6.08 -0.86 5.08
CA GLU A 203 5.32 -0.93 6.33
C GLU A 203 5.00 -2.40 6.65
N ASP A 204 4.58 -2.70 7.86
CA ASP A 204 4.03 -4.02 8.18
C ASP A 204 3.17 -4.03 9.45
N VAL A 205 2.39 -5.09 9.63
CA VAL A 205 1.49 -5.29 10.77
C VAL A 205 1.67 -6.69 11.36
N GLY A 206 1.75 -6.75 12.70
CA GLY A 206 1.84 -8.03 13.41
C GLY A 206 3.20 -8.71 13.34
N GLU A 207 4.19 -8.12 12.67
CA GLU A 207 5.52 -8.69 12.53
C GLU A 207 6.44 -8.22 13.65
N HIS A 208 6.96 -9.20 14.40
CA HIS A 208 7.93 -8.93 15.47
C HIS A 208 9.22 -8.32 14.89
N PRO A 209 9.92 -7.40 15.61
CA PRO A 209 11.13 -6.74 15.10
C PRO A 209 12.17 -7.68 14.49
N TYR A 210 12.41 -8.88 15.05
CA TYR A 210 13.34 -9.84 14.44
C TYR A 210 12.87 -10.38 13.09
N ARG A 211 11.55 -10.45 12.85
CA ARG A 211 11.02 -10.85 11.54
C ARG A 211 11.16 -9.73 10.53
N VAL A 212 10.91 -8.48 10.97
CA VAL A 212 11.17 -7.27 10.17
C VAL A 212 12.65 -7.24 9.76
N GLU A 213 13.58 -7.45 10.72
CA GLU A 213 15.02 -7.51 10.42
C GLU A 213 15.36 -8.60 9.40
N ARG A 214 14.82 -9.82 9.59
CA ARG A 214 15.04 -10.93 8.66
C ARG A 214 14.58 -10.60 7.24
N MET A 215 13.41 -9.97 7.07
CA MET A 215 12.88 -9.57 5.76
C MET A 215 13.71 -8.45 5.14
N LEU A 216 14.13 -7.45 5.92
CA LEU A 216 15.05 -6.40 5.46
C LEU A 216 16.40 -6.97 5.07
N THR A 217 16.92 -7.94 5.83
CA THR A 217 18.16 -8.67 5.51
C THR A 217 18.03 -9.42 4.17
N GLN A 218 16.89 -10.04 3.93
CA GLN A 218 16.63 -10.70 2.65
C GLN A 218 16.66 -9.72 1.47
N LEU A 219 15.99 -8.57 1.59
CA LEU A 219 16.03 -7.52 0.57
C LEU A 219 17.43 -6.91 0.41
N LEU A 220 18.19 -6.79 1.52
CA LEU A 220 19.58 -6.33 1.49
C LEU A 220 20.47 -7.29 0.71
N HIS A 221 20.46 -8.58 1.05
CA HIS A 221 21.28 -9.60 0.39
C HIS A 221 20.88 -9.83 -1.08
N ALA A 222 19.62 -9.59 -1.41
CA ALA A 222 19.14 -9.59 -2.80
C ALA A 222 19.57 -8.33 -3.58
N GLY A 223 20.27 -7.39 -2.95
CA GLY A 223 20.76 -6.17 -3.58
C GLY A 223 19.67 -5.10 -3.82
N VAL A 224 18.44 -5.32 -3.34
CA VAL A 224 17.30 -4.41 -3.58
C VAL A 224 17.52 -3.07 -2.88
N LEU A 225 17.85 -3.10 -1.57
CA LEU A 225 17.93 -1.89 -0.75
C LEU A 225 19.06 -0.96 -1.20
N GLY A 226 20.23 -1.51 -1.52
CA GLY A 226 21.40 -0.73 -1.93
C GLY A 226 21.26 -0.05 -3.31
N GLN A 227 20.27 -0.43 -4.10
CA GLN A 227 20.02 0.15 -5.43
C GLN A 227 19.01 1.32 -5.40
N GLN A 228 18.46 1.66 -4.26
CA GLN A 228 17.47 2.73 -4.15
C GLN A 228 18.13 4.10 -3.93
N LYS A 229 17.40 5.18 -4.22
CA LYS A 229 17.82 6.56 -3.88
C LYS A 229 17.42 6.93 -2.45
N ALA A 230 16.31 6.38 -1.95
CA ALA A 230 15.88 6.50 -0.56
C ALA A 230 14.98 5.32 -0.18
N ILE A 231 14.93 5.03 1.12
CA ILE A 231 14.00 4.08 1.73
C ILE A 231 13.16 4.84 2.74
N LEU A 232 11.83 4.72 2.63
CA LEU A 232 10.86 5.32 3.53
C LEU A 232 10.22 4.21 4.37
N LEU A 233 10.26 4.35 5.68
CA LEU A 233 9.59 3.41 6.57
C LEU A 233 8.33 4.06 7.12
N GLY A 234 7.20 3.45 6.80
CA GLY A 234 5.91 3.73 7.37
C GLY A 234 5.76 3.14 8.77
N GLN A 235 4.55 2.77 9.10
CA GLN A 235 4.21 2.30 10.43
C GLN A 235 4.32 0.76 10.52
N PHE A 236 5.04 0.29 11.54
CA PHE A 236 5.11 -1.13 11.90
C PHE A 236 4.34 -1.30 13.21
N THR A 237 3.22 -2.01 13.14
CA THR A 237 2.23 -2.01 14.23
C THR A 237 1.85 -3.41 14.70
N ASN A 238 1.10 -3.49 15.81
CA ASN A 238 0.47 -4.72 16.31
C ASN A 238 1.43 -5.90 16.58
N PHE A 239 2.67 -5.62 16.98
CA PHE A 239 3.58 -6.64 17.49
C PHE A 239 3.75 -6.49 19.03
N LYS A 240 4.14 -7.57 19.68
CA LYS A 240 4.43 -7.57 21.13
C LYS A 240 5.85 -8.05 21.36
N LEU A 241 6.61 -7.27 22.13
CA LEU A 241 7.92 -7.68 22.63
C LEU A 241 7.75 -8.71 23.75
N VAL A 242 8.69 -9.65 23.84
CA VAL A 242 8.74 -10.68 24.89
C VAL A 242 9.92 -10.36 25.82
N PRO A 243 9.70 -9.73 26.99
CA PRO A 243 10.77 -9.18 27.82
C PRO A 243 11.89 -10.14 28.15
N GLY A 244 11.58 -11.41 28.41
CA GLY A 244 12.57 -12.46 28.72
C GLY A 244 13.39 -12.95 27.55
N HIS A 245 12.98 -12.63 26.30
CA HIS A 245 13.66 -13.08 25.09
C HIS A 245 14.31 -11.92 24.33
N ASP A 246 13.63 -10.79 24.26
CA ASP A 246 14.10 -9.68 23.41
C ASP A 246 15.22 -8.87 24.06
N LEU A 247 15.32 -8.83 25.39
CA LEU A 247 16.39 -8.18 26.13
C LEU A 247 16.73 -6.76 25.63
N GLY A 248 15.69 -6.00 25.27
CA GLY A 248 15.84 -4.65 24.69
C GLY A 248 15.94 -4.59 23.16
N PHE A 249 15.87 -5.73 22.46
CA PHE A 249 15.78 -5.77 21.00
C PHE A 249 14.40 -5.24 20.56
N LYS A 250 14.40 -4.20 19.75
CA LYS A 250 13.19 -3.49 19.31
C LYS A 250 13.36 -2.91 17.91
N LEU A 251 12.32 -2.36 17.34
CA LEU A 251 12.36 -1.83 15.98
C LEU A 251 13.47 -0.78 15.78
N SER A 252 13.73 0.08 16.76
CA SER A 252 14.82 1.06 16.67
C SER A 252 16.21 0.40 16.60
N THR A 253 16.38 -0.80 17.17
CA THR A 253 17.60 -1.61 17.03
C THR A 253 17.77 -2.09 15.59
N VAL A 254 16.68 -2.58 14.99
CA VAL A 254 16.65 -3.00 13.57
C VAL A 254 16.98 -1.83 12.65
N LEU A 255 16.43 -0.64 12.91
CA LEU A 255 16.72 0.56 12.13
C LEU A 255 18.18 0.99 12.23
N GLY A 256 18.75 0.95 13.44
CA GLY A 256 20.16 1.24 13.67
C GLY A 256 21.07 0.30 12.89
N TRP A 257 20.76 -1.01 12.95
CA TRP A 257 21.46 -2.03 12.18
C TRP A 257 21.32 -1.79 10.67
N LEU A 258 20.11 -1.62 10.14
CA LEU A 258 19.90 -1.38 8.70
C LEU A 258 20.73 -0.19 8.20
N ARG A 259 20.71 0.92 8.93
CA ARG A 259 21.45 2.13 8.59
C ARG A 259 22.97 1.94 8.62
N SER A 260 23.47 0.96 9.38
CA SER A 260 24.90 0.60 9.37
C SER A 260 25.30 -0.25 8.17
N GLN A 261 24.34 -0.91 7.52
CA GLN A 261 24.59 -1.82 6.39
C GLN A 261 24.52 -1.13 5.02
N ILE A 262 23.84 0.02 4.90
CA ILE A 262 23.63 0.71 3.62
C ILE A 262 23.94 2.20 3.71
N LYS A 263 24.38 2.77 2.59
CA LYS A 263 24.58 4.21 2.44
C LYS A 263 23.30 4.95 2.00
N VAL A 264 22.30 4.21 1.55
CA VAL A 264 21.01 4.78 1.11
C VAL A 264 20.31 5.42 2.30
N PRO A 265 19.79 6.65 2.17
CA PRO A 265 19.02 7.28 3.23
C PRO A 265 17.80 6.45 3.64
N VAL A 266 17.65 6.18 4.93
CA VAL A 266 16.49 5.51 5.53
C VAL A 266 15.76 6.52 6.39
N LEU A 267 14.61 6.98 5.94
CA LEU A 267 13.72 7.93 6.63
C LEU A 267 12.55 7.17 7.26
N THR A 268 12.08 7.64 8.40
CA THR A 268 10.93 7.06 9.11
C THR A 268 9.80 8.07 9.25
N GLY A 269 8.67 7.62 9.79
CA GLY A 269 7.54 8.49 10.09
C GLY A 269 6.61 8.74 8.91
N LEU A 270 6.82 8.11 7.75
CA LEU A 270 5.84 8.17 6.67
C LEU A 270 4.46 7.77 7.22
N PRO A 271 3.44 8.63 7.08
CA PRO A 271 2.09 8.33 7.59
C PRO A 271 1.38 7.34 6.68
N PHE A 272 1.85 6.10 6.67
CA PHE A 272 1.29 4.99 5.90
C PHE A 272 1.49 3.66 6.61
N GLY A 273 0.51 2.77 6.52
CA GLY A 273 0.49 1.43 7.09
C GLY A 273 -0.87 1.04 7.66
N HIS A 274 -0.88 0.02 8.54
CA HIS A 274 -2.09 -0.42 9.24
C HIS A 274 -2.39 0.47 10.45
N VAL A 275 -2.70 1.73 10.16
CA VAL A 275 -3.04 2.81 11.09
C VAL A 275 -4.23 3.58 10.54
N GLN A 276 -4.91 4.35 11.38
CA GLN A 276 -6.05 5.17 10.94
C GLN A 276 -5.57 6.29 10.00
N THR A 277 -4.64 7.12 10.46
CA THR A 277 -4.05 8.20 9.65
C THR A 277 -3.11 7.63 8.61
N LYS A 278 -3.49 7.71 7.35
CA LYS A 278 -2.66 7.28 6.22
C LYS A 278 -2.88 8.17 5.00
N VAL A 279 -1.80 8.43 4.31
CA VAL A 279 -1.82 9.09 2.99
C VAL A 279 -2.02 8.04 1.89
N LEU A 280 -2.36 8.48 0.68
CA LEU A 280 -2.39 7.63 -0.50
C LEU A 280 -1.05 7.75 -1.25
N LEU A 281 -0.56 6.63 -1.78
CA LEU A 281 0.75 6.55 -2.41
C LEU A 281 0.65 5.93 -3.81
N PRO A 282 1.06 6.64 -4.88
CA PRO A 282 0.99 6.17 -6.26
C PRO A 282 2.16 5.25 -6.60
N ILE A 283 1.92 3.94 -6.63
CA ILE A 283 2.92 2.92 -6.94
C ILE A 283 3.24 2.93 -8.43
N GLY A 284 4.48 3.20 -8.76
CA GLY A 284 4.96 3.32 -10.15
C GLY A 284 5.11 4.77 -10.62
N ALA A 285 4.56 5.74 -9.91
CA ALA A 285 4.70 7.14 -10.25
C ALA A 285 6.14 7.65 -10.10
N LYS A 286 6.49 8.66 -10.88
CA LYS A 286 7.71 9.43 -10.70
C LYS A 286 7.49 10.50 -9.64
N ILE A 287 8.36 10.53 -8.65
CA ILE A 287 8.26 11.46 -7.53
C ILE A 287 9.55 12.25 -7.32
N ASP A 288 9.42 13.42 -6.77
CA ASP A 288 10.48 14.15 -6.12
C ASP A 288 10.34 14.02 -4.59
N LEU A 289 11.45 13.84 -3.88
CA LEU A 289 11.48 13.76 -2.42
C LEU A 289 12.52 14.75 -1.90
N VAL A 290 12.10 15.63 -1.02
CA VAL A 290 12.96 16.60 -0.36
C VAL A 290 12.75 16.57 1.14
N THR A 291 13.85 16.73 1.90
CA THR A 291 13.77 16.96 3.35
C THR A 291 14.47 18.26 3.71
N GLU A 292 13.83 19.05 4.52
CA GLU A 292 14.38 20.27 5.10
C GLU A 292 14.02 20.36 6.59
N ASN A 293 15.03 20.46 7.44
CA ASN A 293 14.85 20.35 8.89
C ASN A 293 14.11 19.04 9.24
N ARG A 294 12.90 19.17 9.80
CA ARG A 294 12.04 18.01 10.11
C ARG A 294 10.97 17.74 9.05
N ASP A 295 10.83 18.62 8.09
CA ASP A 295 9.79 18.46 7.09
C ASP A 295 10.30 17.55 5.95
N ALA A 296 9.52 16.58 5.60
CA ALA A 296 9.69 15.74 4.43
C ALA A 296 8.51 15.97 3.48
N LEU A 297 8.82 16.24 2.22
CA LEU A 297 7.84 16.48 1.16
C LEU A 297 8.12 15.52 0.01
N MET A 298 7.09 14.82 -0.42
CA MET A 298 7.10 13.94 -1.59
C MET A 298 6.04 14.43 -2.59
N VAL A 299 6.45 14.73 -3.80
CA VAL A 299 5.60 15.31 -4.85
C VAL A 299 5.64 14.43 -6.08
N TRP A 300 4.50 14.14 -6.68
CA TRP A 300 4.36 13.35 -7.91
C TRP A 300 3.64 14.11 -9.03
N GLY A 301 3.09 15.29 -8.76
CA GLY A 301 2.32 16.06 -9.73
C GLY A 301 0.96 15.41 -10.06
N GLN A 302 0.36 15.84 -11.16
CA GLN A 302 -0.87 15.22 -11.67
C GLN A 302 -0.57 13.87 -12.30
N ILE A 303 -1.35 12.85 -11.95
CA ILE A 303 -1.20 11.47 -12.41
C ILE A 303 -2.52 11.00 -13.03
#